data_63623565a853422403003312c581b661
#
_entry.id   63623565a853422403003312c581b661
#
_cell.length_a   1.000
_cell.length_b   1.000
_cell.length_c   1.000
_cell.angle_alpha   90.00
_cell.angle_beta   90.00
_cell.angle_gamma   90.00
#
_symmetry.space_group_name_H-M   'P 1'
#
loop_
_entity.id
_entity.type
_entity.pdbx_description
1 polymer ?
#
loop_
_entity_poly.entity_id
_entity_poly.type
_entity_poly.pdbx_seq_one_letter_code
_entity_poly.pdbx_strand_id
1 'polypeptide(L)'
;MVEQAGTAHRPDGERRVRDGIWGDEVGEGPLVVLVHGALDRSSGMLRVRRALRGPARVVRYDRRGYARSLPTGPPASFDDQVDDLLAVLDGRRAVLAGHSFGGLVCLAAAERHPELVAAVLAYEAPMPWEPWWPSQGAGSRALADAGGADPAVPVDAERAGDAAERFLRRMIGDAAWERLPAAVRAERRAEGPTLVAELRSVRPPAPRPYDPARVAVPVVAAHGSRTADHHVRAAEALARAAPRAELAIIEGAGHGAHLTHPEAFAGLVQRAMELAREGAGEGG
;
A
#
# COMPACT_ATOMS: atom_id res chain seq x y z
N MET A 1 -38.96 3.68 8.00
CA MET A 1 -38.06 4.53 8.79
C MET A 1 -36.74 3.76 8.92
N VAL A 2 -35.74 4.12 8.11
CA VAL A 2 -34.41 3.53 8.18
C VAL A 2 -33.60 4.46 9.08
N GLU A 3 -33.21 3.94 10.23
CA GLU A 3 -32.42 4.62 11.26
C GLU A 3 -31.02 4.84 10.70
N GLN A 4 -30.65 6.10 10.47
CA GLN A 4 -29.29 6.48 10.13
C GLN A 4 -28.39 6.20 11.34
N ALA A 5 -27.54 5.19 11.24
CA ALA A 5 -26.50 4.92 12.23
C ALA A 5 -25.54 6.12 12.25
N GLY A 6 -25.66 6.96 13.27
CA GLY A 6 -24.82 8.11 13.50
C GLY A 6 -23.35 7.70 13.64
N THR A 7 -22.49 8.31 12.84
CA THR A 7 -21.03 8.20 12.95
C THR A 7 -20.57 8.81 14.27
N ALA A 8 -20.26 7.96 15.24
CA ALA A 8 -19.68 8.39 16.52
C ALA A 8 -18.29 9.02 16.26
N HIS A 9 -18.22 10.34 16.39
CA HIS A 9 -16.98 11.11 16.30
C HIS A 9 -16.14 10.86 17.57
N ARG A 10 -14.96 10.25 17.43
CA ARG A 10 -13.96 10.15 18.50
C ARG A 10 -12.98 11.31 18.42
N PRO A 11 -12.40 11.80 19.58
CA PRO A 11 -11.66 13.06 19.64
C PRO A 11 -10.36 13.15 18.81
N ASP A 12 -9.91 12.09 18.15
CA ASP A 12 -8.66 12.05 17.40
C ASP A 12 -8.82 11.89 15.86
N GLY A 13 -10.01 12.20 15.31
CA GLY A 13 -10.25 12.06 13.85
C GLY A 13 -10.35 10.61 13.37
N GLU A 14 -10.29 9.62 14.28
CA GLU A 14 -10.46 8.21 13.95
C GLU A 14 -11.93 7.90 13.63
N ARG A 15 -12.16 7.31 12.45
CA ARG A 15 -13.50 6.87 12.04
C ARG A 15 -13.43 5.51 11.34
N ARG A 16 -14.55 4.78 11.35
CA ARG A 16 -14.77 3.74 10.35
C ARG A 16 -14.96 4.44 9.01
N VAL A 17 -14.11 4.12 8.06
CA VAL A 17 -14.19 4.67 6.70
C VAL A 17 -15.19 3.88 5.87
N ARG A 18 -15.31 2.57 6.15
CA ARG A 18 -16.29 1.60 5.62
C ARG A 18 -16.53 0.51 6.66
N ASP A 19 -17.53 -0.34 6.48
CA ASP A 19 -17.78 -1.49 7.35
C ASP A 19 -16.50 -2.33 7.56
N GLY A 20 -15.94 -2.26 8.77
CA GLY A 20 -14.73 -2.95 9.17
C GLY A 20 -13.40 -2.29 8.80
N ILE A 21 -13.35 -1.28 7.93
CA ILE A 21 -12.12 -0.55 7.57
C ILE A 21 -11.94 0.67 8.47
N TRP A 22 -10.82 0.71 9.17
CA TRP A 22 -10.45 1.77 10.09
C TRP A 22 -9.43 2.73 9.49
N GLY A 23 -9.60 4.03 9.72
CA GLY A 23 -8.67 5.06 9.31
C GLY A 23 -8.79 6.33 10.14
N ASP A 24 -7.90 7.27 9.87
CA ASP A 24 -7.99 8.65 10.35
C ASP A 24 -7.89 9.64 9.19
N GLU A 25 -8.53 10.77 9.35
CA GLU A 25 -8.50 11.88 8.40
C GLU A 25 -8.19 13.18 9.16
N VAL A 26 -7.15 13.90 8.74
CA VAL A 26 -6.66 15.10 9.44
C VAL A 26 -6.24 16.16 8.43
N GLY A 27 -6.47 17.42 8.77
CA GLY A 27 -6.07 18.57 7.97
C GLY A 27 -7.12 19.02 6.99
N GLU A 28 -6.78 20.04 6.21
CA GLU A 28 -7.64 20.69 5.21
C GLU A 28 -6.86 20.90 3.91
N GLY A 29 -7.56 20.99 2.78
CA GLY A 29 -6.95 21.17 1.46
C GLY A 29 -7.11 19.97 0.54
N PRO A 30 -6.23 19.79 -0.46
CA PRO A 30 -6.26 18.66 -1.37
C PRO A 30 -6.18 17.33 -0.62
N LEU A 31 -7.00 16.36 -1.03
CA LEU A 31 -7.03 15.05 -0.40
C LEU A 31 -5.82 14.21 -0.81
N VAL A 32 -5.15 13.63 0.18
CA VAL A 32 -4.06 12.67 0.04
C VAL A 32 -4.42 11.41 0.81
N VAL A 33 -4.33 10.26 0.17
CA VAL A 33 -4.53 8.96 0.85
C VAL A 33 -3.20 8.21 0.88
N LEU A 34 -2.73 7.90 2.10
CA LEU A 34 -1.50 7.12 2.33
C LEU A 34 -1.86 5.64 2.51
N VAL A 35 -1.34 4.79 1.61
CA VAL A 35 -1.67 3.37 1.53
C VAL A 35 -0.46 2.52 1.88
N HIS A 36 -0.53 1.82 3.01
CA HIS A 36 0.58 1.01 3.53
C HIS A 36 0.80 -0.30 2.76
N GLY A 37 1.99 -0.89 2.90
CA GLY A 37 2.38 -2.17 2.29
C GLY A 37 1.84 -3.40 3.04
N ALA A 38 2.25 -4.58 2.58
CA ALA A 38 1.93 -5.85 3.25
C ALA A 38 2.56 -5.90 4.65
N LEU A 39 1.83 -6.47 5.62
CA LEU A 39 2.24 -6.55 7.04
C LEU A 39 2.65 -5.20 7.67
N ASP A 40 2.16 -4.09 7.11
CA ASP A 40 2.26 -2.75 7.70
C ASP A 40 0.87 -2.26 8.12
N ARG A 41 0.74 -1.03 8.54
CA ARG A 41 -0.50 -0.42 9.05
C ARG A 41 -0.49 1.10 8.90
N SER A 42 -1.64 1.73 9.08
CA SER A 42 -1.80 3.20 9.00
C SER A 42 -0.83 3.96 9.90
N SER A 43 -0.46 3.41 11.06
CA SER A 43 0.51 4.03 11.97
C SER A 43 1.93 4.10 11.39
N GLY A 44 2.32 3.20 10.47
CA GLY A 44 3.58 3.27 9.74
C GLY A 44 3.71 4.55 8.91
N MET A 45 2.58 5.06 8.40
CA MET A 45 2.53 6.30 7.60
C MET A 45 2.44 7.60 8.45
N LEU A 46 2.43 7.50 9.79
CA LEU A 46 2.27 8.66 10.66
C LEU A 46 3.40 9.68 10.53
N ARG A 47 4.64 9.22 10.39
CA ARG A 47 5.80 10.11 10.22
C ARG A 47 5.75 10.85 8.89
N VAL A 48 5.36 10.17 7.82
CA VAL A 48 5.15 10.79 6.49
C VAL A 48 4.08 11.88 6.59
N ARG A 49 2.92 11.57 7.20
CA ARG A 49 1.87 12.58 7.41
C ARG A 49 2.38 13.83 8.15
N ARG A 50 3.17 13.63 9.22
CA ARG A 50 3.72 14.73 10.02
C ARG A 50 4.79 15.54 9.27
N ALA A 51 5.45 14.94 8.31
CA ALA A 51 6.48 15.57 7.48
C ALA A 51 5.91 16.33 6.26
N LEU A 52 4.64 16.09 5.90
CA LEU A 52 3.98 16.83 4.82
C LEU A 52 3.90 18.33 5.17
N ARG A 53 4.23 19.17 4.19
CA ARG A 53 4.21 20.63 4.32
C ARG A 53 3.07 21.23 3.50
N GLY A 54 2.55 22.37 3.97
CA GLY A 54 1.43 23.05 3.33
C GLY A 54 0.09 22.37 3.59
N PRO A 55 -1.00 22.95 3.03
CA PRO A 55 -2.34 22.43 3.26
C PRO A 55 -2.54 21.09 2.55
N ALA A 56 -2.91 20.08 3.30
CA ALA A 56 -3.30 18.75 2.81
C ALA A 56 -4.29 18.13 3.80
N ARG A 57 -5.34 17.56 3.25
CA ARG A 57 -6.25 16.68 3.98
C ARG A 57 -5.74 15.26 3.80
N VAL A 58 -5.24 14.66 4.86
CA VAL A 58 -4.55 13.36 4.79
C VAL A 58 -5.39 12.27 5.43
N VAL A 59 -5.67 11.24 4.66
CA VAL A 59 -6.28 9.99 5.12
C VAL A 59 -5.21 8.91 5.20
N ARG A 60 -5.22 8.15 6.30
CA ARG A 60 -4.49 6.90 6.47
C ARG A 60 -5.49 5.85 6.96
N TYR A 61 -5.43 4.66 6.41
CA TYR A 61 -6.31 3.58 6.82
C TYR A 61 -5.55 2.26 6.98
N ASP A 62 -6.04 1.40 7.85
CA ASP A 62 -5.57 0.04 7.96
C ASP A 62 -6.28 -0.78 6.88
N ARG A 63 -5.52 -1.29 5.90
CA ARG A 63 -6.10 -2.11 4.82
C ARG A 63 -6.75 -3.36 5.41
N ARG A 64 -7.74 -3.94 4.73
CA ARG A 64 -8.46 -5.14 5.21
C ARG A 64 -7.50 -6.21 5.69
N GLY A 65 -7.87 -6.88 6.79
CA GLY A 65 -7.08 -7.95 7.38
C GLY A 65 -5.81 -7.50 8.10
N TYR A 66 -5.60 -6.19 8.31
CA TYR A 66 -4.47 -5.64 9.06
C TYR A 66 -4.93 -4.78 10.24
N ALA A 67 -4.15 -4.81 11.30
CA ALA A 67 -4.32 -3.96 12.49
C ALA A 67 -5.79 -3.90 12.96
N ARG A 68 -6.40 -2.71 13.03
CA ARG A 68 -7.80 -2.53 13.46
C ARG A 68 -8.82 -3.01 12.43
N SER A 69 -8.41 -3.19 11.18
CA SER A 69 -9.22 -3.80 10.11
C SER A 69 -9.04 -5.33 10.02
N LEU A 70 -8.31 -5.94 10.97
CA LEU A 70 -8.11 -7.40 11.04
C LEU A 70 -9.43 -8.19 11.02
N PRO A 71 -10.50 -7.76 11.74
CA PRO A 71 -11.78 -8.48 11.74
C PRO A 71 -12.48 -8.55 10.37
N THR A 72 -12.10 -7.72 9.40
CA THR A 72 -12.63 -7.79 8.03
C THR A 72 -12.18 -9.07 7.31
N GLY A 73 -11.11 -9.70 7.81
CA GLY A 73 -10.51 -10.88 7.21
C GLY A 73 -9.65 -10.59 5.98
N PRO A 74 -9.04 -11.65 5.41
CA PRO A 74 -8.24 -11.54 4.20
C PRO A 74 -9.10 -11.18 2.98
N PRO A 75 -8.49 -10.55 1.94
CA PRO A 75 -9.19 -10.33 0.67
C PRO A 75 -9.47 -11.66 -0.03
N ALA A 76 -10.62 -11.77 -0.68
CA ALA A 76 -10.92 -12.91 -1.57
C ALA A 76 -10.21 -12.76 -2.93
N SER A 77 -9.99 -11.51 -3.35
CA SER A 77 -9.27 -11.16 -4.57
C SER A 77 -8.47 -9.87 -4.39
N PHE A 78 -7.64 -9.52 -5.40
CA PHE A 78 -6.97 -8.21 -5.41
C PHE A 78 -7.99 -7.07 -5.48
N ASP A 79 -9.12 -7.27 -6.16
CA ASP A 79 -10.14 -6.24 -6.38
C ASP A 79 -10.77 -5.76 -5.06
N ASP A 80 -10.90 -6.62 -4.06
CA ASP A 80 -11.37 -6.21 -2.73
C ASP A 80 -10.51 -5.08 -2.11
N GLN A 81 -9.21 -5.05 -2.41
CA GLN A 81 -8.32 -3.99 -1.92
C GLN A 81 -8.55 -2.67 -2.65
N VAL A 82 -8.87 -2.74 -3.94
CA VAL A 82 -9.22 -1.56 -4.74
C VAL A 82 -10.58 -1.01 -4.30
N ASP A 83 -11.57 -1.88 -4.11
CA ASP A 83 -12.90 -1.50 -3.65
C ASP A 83 -12.87 -0.82 -2.26
N ASP A 84 -12.02 -1.31 -1.36
CA ASP A 84 -11.81 -0.66 -0.07
C ASP A 84 -11.20 0.74 -0.22
N LEU A 85 -10.21 0.90 -1.10
CA LEU A 85 -9.63 2.22 -1.38
C LEU A 85 -10.66 3.18 -1.98
N LEU A 86 -11.50 2.71 -2.93
CA LEU A 86 -12.58 3.51 -3.50
C LEU A 86 -13.59 3.93 -2.43
N ALA A 87 -13.92 3.04 -1.50
CA ALA A 87 -14.77 3.37 -0.36
C ALA A 87 -14.13 4.39 0.60
N VAL A 88 -12.80 4.33 0.79
CA VAL A 88 -12.04 5.34 1.55
C VAL A 88 -12.09 6.69 0.84
N LEU A 89 -12.02 6.72 -0.48
CA LEU A 89 -12.16 7.95 -1.27
C LEU A 89 -13.56 8.57 -1.13
N ASP A 90 -14.60 7.75 -1.01
CA ASP A 90 -16.00 8.21 -0.87
C ASP A 90 -16.39 9.21 -1.97
N GLY A 91 -16.10 8.86 -3.23
CA GLY A 91 -16.35 9.69 -4.41
C GLY A 91 -15.44 10.93 -4.54
N ARG A 92 -14.50 11.16 -3.63
CA ARG A 92 -13.59 12.31 -3.64
C ARG A 92 -12.35 12.02 -4.48
N ARG A 93 -11.93 13.00 -5.27
CA ARG A 93 -10.68 12.93 -6.02
C ARG A 93 -9.48 13.17 -5.11
N ALA A 94 -8.45 12.31 -5.19
CA ALA A 94 -7.30 12.33 -4.30
C ALA A 94 -5.97 12.08 -5.00
N VAL A 95 -4.88 12.53 -4.39
CA VAL A 95 -3.53 12.00 -4.63
C VAL A 95 -3.37 10.73 -3.80
N LEU A 96 -2.97 9.64 -4.43
CA LEU A 96 -2.72 8.35 -3.78
C LEU A 96 -1.23 8.15 -3.58
N ALA A 97 -0.81 7.84 -2.36
CA ALA A 97 0.60 7.57 -2.06
C ALA A 97 0.73 6.17 -1.45
N GLY A 98 1.18 5.23 -2.26
CA GLY A 98 1.28 3.82 -1.92
C GLY A 98 2.72 3.35 -1.72
N HIS A 99 2.94 2.60 -0.64
CA HIS A 99 4.16 1.88 -0.37
C HIS A 99 4.00 0.40 -0.71
N SER A 100 4.93 -0.17 -1.47
CA SER A 100 4.97 -1.61 -1.74
C SER A 100 3.62 -2.13 -2.29
N PHE A 101 2.97 -3.11 -1.66
CA PHE A 101 1.66 -3.62 -2.06
C PHE A 101 0.60 -2.50 -2.13
N GLY A 102 0.65 -1.51 -1.23
CA GLY A 102 -0.22 -0.34 -1.30
C GLY A 102 -0.04 0.46 -2.60
N GLY A 103 1.17 0.46 -3.17
CA GLY A 103 1.45 1.03 -4.49
C GLY A 103 0.70 0.31 -5.62
N LEU A 104 0.58 -1.03 -5.56
CA LEU A 104 -0.22 -1.80 -6.53
C LEU A 104 -1.70 -1.39 -6.45
N VAL A 105 -2.24 -1.26 -5.23
CA VAL A 105 -3.64 -0.88 -5.03
C VAL A 105 -3.90 0.52 -5.58
N CYS A 106 -2.97 1.48 -5.36
CA CYS A 106 -3.06 2.83 -5.91
C CYS A 106 -3.02 2.85 -7.44
N LEU A 107 -2.11 2.09 -8.06
CA LEU A 107 -1.97 2.03 -9.51
C LEU A 107 -3.18 1.37 -10.18
N ALA A 108 -3.72 0.31 -9.61
CA ALA A 108 -4.92 -0.34 -10.11
C ALA A 108 -6.16 0.56 -9.98
N ALA A 109 -6.30 1.29 -8.87
CA ALA A 109 -7.34 2.30 -8.72
C ALA A 109 -7.21 3.43 -9.77
N ALA A 110 -5.97 3.87 -10.04
CA ALA A 110 -5.71 4.92 -11.03
C ALA A 110 -6.00 4.48 -12.47
N GLU A 111 -5.74 3.21 -12.82
CA GLU A 111 -6.09 2.66 -14.14
C GLU A 111 -7.60 2.56 -14.33
N ARG A 112 -8.31 2.09 -13.30
CA ARG A 112 -9.75 1.76 -13.39
C ARG A 112 -10.66 2.95 -13.13
N HIS A 113 -10.20 3.91 -12.30
CA HIS A 113 -10.95 5.06 -11.82
C HIS A 113 -10.13 6.36 -11.89
N PRO A 114 -9.64 6.74 -13.10
CA PRO A 114 -8.80 7.92 -13.27
C PRO A 114 -9.52 9.23 -12.87
N GLU A 115 -10.85 9.25 -12.87
CA GLU A 115 -11.66 10.39 -12.41
C GLU A 115 -11.54 10.65 -10.90
N LEU A 116 -11.26 9.61 -10.10
CA LEU A 116 -11.07 9.70 -8.65
C LEU A 116 -9.60 9.87 -8.24
N VAL A 117 -8.66 9.70 -9.17
CA VAL A 117 -7.23 9.77 -8.86
C VAL A 117 -6.61 11.00 -9.54
N ALA A 118 -6.03 11.89 -8.74
CA ALA A 118 -5.38 13.11 -9.23
C ALA A 118 -3.93 12.85 -9.67
N ALA A 119 -3.20 12.03 -8.91
CA ALA A 119 -1.86 11.53 -9.21
C ALA A 119 -1.53 10.35 -8.29
N VAL A 120 -0.49 9.58 -8.60
CA VAL A 120 -0.01 8.46 -7.78
C VAL A 120 1.46 8.65 -7.43
N LEU A 121 1.81 8.48 -6.16
CA LEU A 121 3.16 8.07 -5.74
C LEU A 121 3.13 6.55 -5.55
N ALA A 122 3.95 5.82 -6.29
CA ALA A 122 4.16 4.38 -6.14
C ALA A 122 5.61 4.11 -5.71
N TYR A 123 5.83 3.96 -4.40
CA TYR A 123 7.14 3.65 -3.84
C TYR A 123 7.35 2.14 -3.79
N GLU A 124 8.29 1.64 -4.60
CA GLU A 124 8.68 0.23 -4.70
C GLU A 124 7.48 -0.72 -4.85
N ALA A 125 6.50 -0.33 -5.68
CA ALA A 125 5.38 -1.18 -6.04
C ALA A 125 5.89 -2.45 -6.76
N PRO A 126 5.61 -3.67 -6.24
CA PRO A 126 6.19 -4.89 -6.80
C PRO A 126 5.54 -5.29 -8.13
N MET A 127 6.30 -6.01 -8.98
CA MET A 127 5.80 -6.59 -10.24
C MET A 127 6.04 -8.11 -10.27
N PRO A 128 5.42 -8.90 -9.39
CA PRO A 128 5.73 -10.32 -9.24
C PRO A 128 5.27 -11.20 -10.41
N TRP A 129 4.55 -10.66 -11.37
CA TRP A 129 4.14 -11.30 -12.62
C TRP A 129 5.19 -11.16 -13.74
N GLU A 130 6.20 -10.32 -13.53
CA GLU A 130 7.25 -10.13 -14.53
C GLU A 130 8.30 -11.27 -14.47
N PRO A 131 8.78 -11.77 -15.62
CA PRO A 131 9.71 -12.90 -15.67
C PRO A 131 11.02 -12.66 -14.93
N TRP A 132 11.42 -11.39 -14.80
CA TRP A 132 12.64 -10.98 -14.10
C TRP A 132 12.46 -10.80 -12.59
N TRP A 133 11.24 -10.94 -12.07
CA TRP A 133 11.00 -10.85 -10.62
C TRP A 133 11.59 -12.07 -9.90
N PRO A 134 12.32 -11.89 -8.78
CA PRO A 134 13.05 -12.98 -8.16
C PRO A 134 12.11 -14.05 -7.57
N SER A 135 12.37 -15.30 -7.95
CA SER A 135 11.67 -16.47 -7.39
C SER A 135 12.01 -16.71 -5.91
N GLN A 136 13.12 -16.15 -5.43
CA GLN A 136 13.61 -16.25 -4.05
C GLN A 136 13.45 -14.96 -3.24
N GLY A 137 12.65 -14.01 -3.71
CA GLY A 137 12.32 -12.78 -2.96
C GLY A 137 11.50 -13.05 -1.68
N ALA A 138 11.42 -12.06 -0.80
CA ALA A 138 10.74 -12.21 0.50
C ALA A 138 9.30 -12.73 0.38
N GLY A 139 8.52 -12.19 -0.58
CA GLY A 139 7.15 -12.65 -0.84
C GLY A 139 7.06 -14.06 -1.40
N SER A 140 7.98 -14.46 -2.30
CA SER A 140 8.01 -15.83 -2.85
C SER A 140 8.34 -16.85 -1.75
N ARG A 141 9.29 -16.51 -0.86
CA ARG A 141 9.61 -17.35 0.31
C ARG A 141 8.45 -17.44 1.29
N ALA A 142 7.72 -16.32 1.53
CA ALA A 142 6.54 -16.34 2.40
C ALA A 142 5.45 -17.28 1.84
N LEU A 143 5.22 -17.27 0.53
CA LEU A 143 4.30 -18.23 -0.09
C LEU A 143 4.79 -19.67 0.03
N ALA A 144 6.07 -19.95 -0.18
CA ALA A 144 6.65 -21.27 0.02
C ALA A 144 6.48 -21.74 1.46
N ASP A 145 6.75 -20.87 2.44
CA ASP A 145 6.54 -21.13 3.87
C ASP A 145 5.08 -21.47 4.17
N ALA A 146 4.13 -20.82 3.48
CA ALA A 146 2.69 -21.03 3.63
C ALA A 146 2.14 -22.22 2.83
N GLY A 147 2.94 -22.91 2.04
CA GLY A 147 2.49 -24.08 1.26
C GLY A 147 2.31 -23.83 -0.23
N GLY A 148 2.80 -22.70 -0.74
CA GLY A 148 2.85 -22.40 -2.16
C GLY A 148 1.88 -21.32 -2.63
N ALA A 149 2.01 -20.98 -3.92
CA ALA A 149 1.24 -19.92 -4.55
C ALA A 149 -0.15 -20.38 -5.07
N ASP A 150 -0.41 -21.69 -5.11
CA ASP A 150 -1.68 -22.23 -5.59
C ASP A 150 -2.84 -21.79 -4.67
N PRO A 151 -3.82 -21.01 -5.20
CA PRO A 151 -4.97 -20.58 -4.41
C PRO A 151 -5.90 -21.73 -4.02
N ALA A 152 -5.87 -22.85 -4.72
CA ALA A 152 -6.68 -24.03 -4.41
C ALA A 152 -6.17 -24.81 -3.19
N VAL A 153 -4.92 -24.57 -2.75
CA VAL A 153 -4.35 -25.20 -1.55
C VAL A 153 -4.75 -24.40 -0.31
N PRO A 154 -5.56 -24.96 0.60
CA PRO A 154 -5.90 -24.31 1.85
C PRO A 154 -4.64 -24.02 2.69
N VAL A 155 -4.62 -22.87 3.34
CA VAL A 155 -3.59 -22.52 4.32
C VAL A 155 -4.26 -22.29 5.66
N ASP A 156 -3.88 -23.09 6.66
CA ASP A 156 -4.35 -22.88 8.01
C ASP A 156 -3.72 -21.60 8.62
N ALA A 157 -4.39 -21.06 9.63
CA ALA A 157 -4.00 -19.79 10.24
C ALA A 157 -2.63 -19.85 10.93
N GLU A 158 -2.25 -20.99 11.51
CA GLU A 158 -0.96 -21.16 12.18
C GLU A 158 0.18 -21.09 11.17
N ARG A 159 0.09 -21.84 10.07
CA ARG A 159 1.07 -21.84 9.00
C ARG A 159 1.19 -20.48 8.31
N ALA A 160 0.07 -19.80 8.10
CA ALA A 160 0.05 -18.43 7.59
C ALA A 160 0.73 -17.45 8.56
N GLY A 161 0.48 -17.62 9.86
CA GLY A 161 1.13 -16.85 10.92
C GLY A 161 2.64 -17.06 10.97
N ASP A 162 3.11 -18.29 10.81
CA ASP A 162 4.55 -18.60 10.69
C ASP A 162 5.18 -17.96 9.46
N ALA A 163 4.48 -17.96 8.33
CA ALA A 163 4.94 -17.30 7.12
C ALA A 163 5.06 -15.78 7.31
N ALA A 164 4.10 -15.15 8.00
CA ALA A 164 4.15 -13.72 8.33
C ALA A 164 5.31 -13.39 9.28
N GLU A 165 5.54 -14.20 10.31
CA GLU A 165 6.69 -14.03 11.21
C GLU A 165 8.00 -14.10 10.46
N ARG A 166 8.22 -15.15 9.63
CA ARG A 166 9.45 -15.31 8.84
C ARG A 166 9.62 -14.17 7.83
N PHE A 167 8.52 -13.70 7.22
CA PHE A 167 8.57 -12.53 6.34
C PHE A 167 9.07 -11.30 7.10
N LEU A 168 8.50 -10.99 8.26
CA LEU A 168 8.92 -9.84 9.07
C LEU A 168 10.34 -9.98 9.57
N ARG A 169 10.76 -11.16 10.02
CA ARG A 169 12.16 -11.41 10.42
C ARG A 169 13.15 -11.11 9.28
N ARG A 170 12.79 -11.42 8.02
CA ARG A 170 13.62 -11.05 6.85
C ARG A 170 13.63 -9.53 6.61
N MET A 171 12.54 -8.83 6.91
CA MET A 171 12.41 -7.39 6.67
C MET A 171 13.07 -6.53 7.74
N ILE A 172 12.90 -6.87 9.02
CA ILE A 172 13.36 -6.06 10.14
C ILE A 172 14.52 -6.68 10.92
N GLY A 173 14.86 -7.96 10.65
CA GLY A 173 15.88 -8.74 11.35
C GLY A 173 15.37 -9.41 12.63
N ASP A 174 15.99 -10.56 12.99
CA ASP A 174 15.58 -11.36 14.15
C ASP A 174 15.64 -10.57 15.46
N ALA A 175 16.71 -9.80 15.66
CA ALA A 175 16.89 -9.01 16.88
C ALA A 175 15.79 -7.95 17.07
N ALA A 176 15.28 -7.34 15.99
CA ALA A 176 14.19 -6.39 16.07
C ALA A 176 12.86 -7.11 16.33
N TRP A 177 12.62 -8.25 15.71
CA TRP A 177 11.45 -9.08 15.97
C TRP A 177 11.36 -9.54 17.44
N GLU A 178 12.45 -10.05 18.00
CA GLU A 178 12.47 -10.53 19.39
C GLU A 178 12.26 -9.41 20.42
N ARG A 179 12.58 -8.15 20.07
CA ARG A 179 12.28 -6.99 20.93
C ARG A 179 10.83 -6.55 20.91
N LEU A 180 10.02 -7.03 19.95
CA LEU A 180 8.59 -6.72 19.94
C LEU A 180 7.88 -7.39 21.13
N PRO A 181 6.94 -6.70 21.78
CA PRO A 181 6.09 -7.32 22.80
C PRO A 181 5.37 -8.56 22.25
N ALA A 182 5.15 -9.57 23.11
CA ALA A 182 4.49 -10.82 22.70
C ALA A 182 3.11 -10.58 22.05
N ALA A 183 2.33 -9.63 22.60
CA ALA A 183 1.04 -9.27 22.03
C ALA A 183 1.17 -8.72 20.60
N VAL A 184 2.18 -7.89 20.33
CA VAL A 184 2.44 -7.35 18.97
C VAL A 184 2.85 -8.48 18.02
N ARG A 185 3.72 -9.40 18.46
CA ARG A 185 4.07 -10.56 17.63
C ARG A 185 2.86 -11.43 17.31
N ALA A 186 1.98 -11.66 18.29
CA ALA A 186 0.74 -12.39 18.07
C ALA A 186 -0.20 -11.70 17.07
N GLU A 187 -0.36 -10.37 17.16
CA GLU A 187 -1.11 -9.59 16.18
C GLU A 187 -0.53 -9.73 14.77
N ARG A 188 0.80 -9.64 14.62
CA ARG A 188 1.48 -9.79 13.32
C ARG A 188 1.30 -11.18 12.73
N ARG A 189 1.30 -12.22 13.56
CA ARG A 189 1.02 -13.58 13.13
C ARG A 189 -0.44 -13.76 12.70
N ALA A 190 -1.38 -13.13 13.40
CA ALA A 190 -2.80 -13.15 13.04
C ALA A 190 -3.08 -12.48 11.67
N GLU A 191 -2.21 -11.59 11.18
CA GLU A 191 -2.26 -10.96 9.85
C GLU A 191 -1.77 -11.91 8.72
N GLY A 192 -1.24 -13.09 9.05
CA GLY A 192 -0.69 -14.07 8.11
C GLY A 192 -1.63 -14.50 6.98
N PRO A 193 -2.89 -14.86 7.26
CA PRO A 193 -3.85 -15.19 6.20
C PRO A 193 -4.01 -14.09 5.16
N THR A 194 -4.01 -12.82 5.59
CA THR A 194 -4.06 -11.66 4.69
C THR A 194 -2.81 -11.55 3.83
N LEU A 195 -1.62 -11.71 4.42
CA LEU A 195 -0.36 -11.72 3.66
C LEU A 195 -0.40 -12.78 2.55
N VAL A 196 -0.81 -14.00 2.88
CA VAL A 196 -0.85 -15.12 1.92
C VAL A 196 -1.84 -14.82 0.79
N ALA A 197 -3.04 -14.35 1.12
CA ALA A 197 -4.07 -13.99 0.14
C ALA A 197 -3.56 -12.89 -0.81
N GLU A 198 -2.97 -11.82 -0.29
CA GLU A 198 -2.38 -10.73 -1.07
C GLU A 198 -1.27 -11.22 -2.01
N LEU A 199 -0.34 -12.00 -1.50
CA LEU A 199 0.77 -12.49 -2.31
C LEU A 199 0.30 -13.44 -3.43
N ARG A 200 -0.74 -14.23 -3.19
CA ARG A 200 -1.36 -15.11 -4.21
C ARG A 200 -2.10 -14.28 -5.26
N SER A 201 -2.81 -13.23 -4.86
CA SER A 201 -3.66 -12.42 -5.74
C SER A 201 -2.90 -11.67 -6.83
N VAL A 202 -1.58 -11.52 -6.71
CA VAL A 202 -0.73 -10.76 -7.64
C VAL A 202 0.31 -11.61 -8.38
N ARG A 203 0.25 -12.95 -8.23
CA ARG A 203 1.19 -13.88 -8.90
C ARG A 203 0.45 -14.81 -9.84
N PRO A 204 1.08 -15.20 -10.95
CA PRO A 204 0.49 -16.21 -11.82
C PRO A 204 0.08 -17.47 -11.02
N PRO A 205 -1.08 -18.06 -11.29
CA PRO A 205 -1.98 -17.79 -12.42
C PRO A 205 -2.94 -16.60 -12.27
N ALA A 206 -2.87 -15.83 -11.17
CA ALA A 206 -3.70 -14.62 -11.00
C ALA A 206 -3.44 -13.60 -12.13
N PRO A 207 -4.47 -12.85 -12.55
CA PRO A 207 -4.30 -11.80 -13.55
C PRO A 207 -3.38 -10.68 -13.01
N ARG A 208 -2.77 -9.92 -13.93
CA ARG A 208 -2.03 -8.71 -13.55
C ARG A 208 -2.97 -7.72 -12.88
N PRO A 209 -2.59 -7.11 -11.75
CA PRO A 209 -3.43 -6.14 -11.04
C PRO A 209 -3.77 -4.90 -11.86
N TYR A 210 -2.85 -4.46 -12.70
CA TYR A 210 -2.97 -3.30 -13.59
C TYR A 210 -2.02 -3.41 -14.79
N ASP A 211 -2.29 -2.62 -15.82
CA ASP A 211 -1.39 -2.39 -16.95
C ASP A 211 -0.76 -0.98 -16.82
N PRO A 212 0.55 -0.86 -16.64
CA PRO A 212 1.20 0.45 -16.51
C PRO A 212 0.91 1.39 -17.69
N ALA A 213 0.81 0.86 -18.91
CA ALA A 213 0.55 1.67 -20.11
C ALA A 213 -0.86 2.32 -20.11
N ARG A 214 -1.76 1.85 -19.28
CA ARG A 214 -3.13 2.36 -19.15
C ARG A 214 -3.31 3.31 -17.97
N VAL A 215 -2.29 3.50 -17.13
CA VAL A 215 -2.33 4.47 -16.03
C VAL A 215 -2.14 5.88 -16.60
N ALA A 216 -3.25 6.55 -16.92
CA ALA A 216 -3.25 7.84 -17.61
C ALA A 216 -2.99 9.06 -16.69
N VAL A 217 -3.11 8.91 -15.38
CA VAL A 217 -2.83 9.98 -14.41
C VAL A 217 -1.32 10.15 -14.19
N PRO A 218 -0.86 11.32 -13.68
CA PRO A 218 0.54 11.50 -13.32
C PRO A 218 1.02 10.48 -12.27
N VAL A 219 2.22 9.93 -12.45
CA VAL A 219 2.81 8.93 -11.55
C VAL A 219 4.23 9.34 -11.16
N VAL A 220 4.50 9.36 -9.86
CA VAL A 220 5.86 9.34 -9.33
C VAL A 220 6.21 7.88 -9.03
N ALA A 221 6.95 7.22 -9.92
CA ALA A 221 7.51 5.90 -9.70
C ALA A 221 8.80 6.04 -8.90
N ALA A 222 8.89 5.44 -7.72
CA ALA A 222 10.02 5.72 -6.84
C ALA A 222 10.63 4.47 -6.20
N HIS A 223 11.93 4.56 -5.90
CA HIS A 223 12.65 3.55 -5.13
C HIS A 223 13.74 4.18 -4.24
N GLY A 224 14.28 3.42 -3.32
CA GLY A 224 15.45 3.82 -2.53
C GLY A 224 16.77 3.41 -3.21
N SER A 225 17.85 4.16 -3.02
CA SER A 225 19.15 3.83 -3.61
C SER A 225 19.84 2.63 -2.96
N ARG A 226 19.34 2.15 -1.81
CA ARG A 226 19.84 0.96 -1.08
C ARG A 226 18.83 -0.19 -1.06
N THR A 227 17.93 -0.22 -2.02
CA THR A 227 16.94 -1.30 -2.14
C THR A 227 17.47 -2.46 -2.98
N ALA A 228 16.69 -3.54 -3.06
CA ALA A 228 17.04 -4.68 -3.90
C ALA A 228 16.76 -4.38 -5.39
N ASP A 229 17.59 -4.91 -6.29
CA ASP A 229 17.56 -4.65 -7.74
C ASP A 229 16.17 -4.82 -8.38
N HIS A 230 15.36 -5.78 -7.91
CA HIS A 230 14.04 -6.00 -8.46
C HIS A 230 13.07 -4.86 -8.16
N HIS A 231 13.23 -4.12 -7.05
CA HIS A 231 12.45 -2.92 -6.77
C HIS A 231 12.89 -1.74 -7.64
N VAL A 232 14.20 -1.60 -7.88
CA VAL A 232 14.73 -0.62 -8.84
C VAL A 232 14.12 -0.88 -10.22
N ARG A 233 14.24 -2.13 -10.72
CA ARG A 233 13.69 -2.53 -12.02
C ARG A 233 12.19 -2.30 -12.13
N ALA A 234 11.42 -2.53 -11.05
CA ALA A 234 9.98 -2.31 -11.05
C ALA A 234 9.63 -0.82 -11.18
N ALA A 235 10.30 0.04 -10.39
CA ALA A 235 10.10 1.49 -10.49
C ALA A 235 10.47 2.04 -11.87
N GLU A 236 11.61 1.61 -12.41
CA GLU A 236 12.04 1.97 -13.77
C GLU A 236 11.09 1.45 -14.86
N ALA A 237 10.58 0.21 -14.73
CA ALA A 237 9.62 -0.35 -15.66
C ALA A 237 8.30 0.44 -15.65
N LEU A 238 7.82 0.79 -14.46
CA LEU A 238 6.64 1.65 -14.29
C LEU A 238 6.86 3.02 -14.93
N ALA A 239 8.00 3.68 -14.64
CA ALA A 239 8.32 5.00 -15.19
C ALA A 239 8.43 5.00 -16.72
N ARG A 240 8.92 3.90 -17.31
CA ARG A 240 9.01 3.78 -18.78
C ARG A 240 7.67 3.48 -19.45
N ALA A 241 6.79 2.74 -18.79
CA ALA A 241 5.55 2.25 -19.39
C ALA A 241 4.36 3.18 -19.19
N ALA A 242 4.25 3.86 -18.05
CA ALA A 242 3.15 4.77 -17.78
C ALA A 242 3.34 6.11 -18.51
N PRO A 243 2.33 6.60 -19.26
CA PRO A 243 2.48 7.74 -20.19
C PRO A 243 2.89 9.06 -19.52
N ARG A 244 2.57 9.25 -18.24
CA ARG A 244 2.82 10.47 -17.48
C ARG A 244 3.61 10.18 -16.20
N ALA A 245 4.61 9.29 -16.29
CA ALA A 245 5.40 8.91 -15.14
C ALA A 245 6.78 9.59 -15.13
N GLU A 246 7.24 9.92 -13.93
CA GLU A 246 8.62 10.29 -13.64
C GLU A 246 9.23 9.30 -12.65
N LEU A 247 10.55 9.07 -12.75
CA LEU A 247 11.31 8.25 -11.82
C LEU A 247 11.91 9.13 -10.72
N ALA A 248 11.78 8.72 -9.46
CA ALA A 248 12.39 9.39 -8.32
C ALA A 248 13.15 8.40 -7.43
N ILE A 249 14.26 8.87 -6.83
CA ILE A 249 15.12 8.06 -5.98
C ILE A 249 15.25 8.74 -4.61
N ILE A 250 15.03 7.97 -3.52
CA ILE A 250 15.36 8.43 -2.17
C ILE A 250 16.75 7.93 -1.84
N GLU A 251 17.71 8.84 -1.77
CA GLU A 251 19.09 8.51 -1.51
C GLU A 251 19.28 7.95 -0.09
N GLY A 252 20.06 6.87 0.04
CA GLY A 252 20.33 6.18 1.30
C GLY A 252 19.17 5.29 1.80
N ALA A 253 17.99 5.36 1.19
CA ALA A 253 16.83 4.59 1.62
C ALA A 253 16.80 3.18 1.03
N GLY A 254 16.21 2.25 1.79
CA GLY A 254 15.78 0.93 1.31
C GLY A 254 14.25 0.85 1.23
N HIS A 255 13.71 -0.37 1.23
CA HIS A 255 12.28 -0.63 1.08
C HIS A 255 11.39 0.10 2.09
N GLY A 256 11.83 0.28 3.33
CA GLY A 256 11.10 0.95 4.40
C GLY A 256 11.30 2.46 4.48
N ALA A 257 11.41 3.19 3.36
CA ALA A 257 11.69 4.63 3.36
C ALA A 257 10.67 5.47 4.13
N HIS A 258 9.39 5.10 4.11
CA HIS A 258 8.34 5.80 4.88
C HIS A 258 8.59 5.79 6.40
N LEU A 259 9.38 4.84 6.90
CA LEU A 259 9.79 4.73 8.31
C LEU A 259 11.15 5.37 8.57
N THR A 260 12.11 5.22 7.65
CA THR A 260 13.52 5.60 7.84
C THR A 260 13.86 6.97 7.28
N HIS A 261 13.16 7.42 6.23
CA HIS A 261 13.34 8.69 5.51
C HIS A 261 11.98 9.39 5.27
N PRO A 262 11.18 9.60 6.35
CA PRO A 262 9.79 10.08 6.20
C PRO A 262 9.70 11.46 5.55
N GLU A 263 10.67 12.34 5.73
CA GLU A 263 10.73 13.66 5.12
C GLU A 263 10.94 13.56 3.60
N ALA A 264 11.85 12.69 3.15
CA ALA A 264 12.08 12.47 1.72
C ALA A 264 10.87 11.79 1.07
N PHE A 265 10.26 10.81 1.75
CA PHE A 265 9.02 10.20 1.27
C PHE A 265 7.88 11.22 1.17
N ALA A 266 7.73 12.11 2.17
CA ALA A 266 6.76 13.20 2.13
C ALA A 266 7.03 14.18 0.97
N GLY A 267 8.30 14.44 0.65
CA GLY A 267 8.70 15.20 -0.54
C GLY A 267 8.18 14.59 -1.85
N LEU A 268 8.22 13.26 -1.98
CA LEU A 268 7.64 12.57 -3.14
C LEU A 268 6.10 12.68 -3.18
N VAL A 269 5.43 12.62 -2.02
CA VAL A 269 3.98 12.88 -1.94
C VAL A 269 3.66 14.30 -2.40
N GLN A 270 4.46 15.29 -1.97
CA GLN A 270 4.30 16.69 -2.41
C GLN A 270 4.52 16.83 -3.92
N ARG A 271 5.52 16.12 -4.49
CA ARG A 271 5.73 16.10 -5.95
C ARG A 271 4.50 15.54 -6.70
N ALA A 272 3.90 14.46 -6.21
CA ALA A 272 2.66 13.94 -6.78
C ALA A 272 1.50 14.96 -6.68
N MET A 273 1.42 15.73 -5.58
CA MET A 273 0.43 16.82 -5.43
C MET A 273 0.68 17.97 -6.42
N GLU A 274 1.92 18.26 -6.76
CA GLU A 274 2.29 19.27 -7.76
C GLU A 274 1.85 18.82 -9.15
N LEU A 275 2.19 17.59 -9.56
CA LEU A 275 1.78 17.01 -10.82
C LEU A 275 0.25 16.97 -10.99
N ALA A 276 -0.48 16.71 -9.89
CA ALA A 276 -1.94 16.74 -9.89
C ALA A 276 -2.50 18.14 -10.21
N ARG A 277 -1.82 19.22 -9.75
CA ARG A 277 -2.23 20.61 -10.04
C ARG A 277 -1.87 21.02 -11.47
N GLU A 278 -0.69 20.66 -11.93
CA GLU A 278 -0.24 20.92 -13.33
C GLU A 278 -1.24 20.31 -14.33
N GLY A 279 -1.66 19.05 -14.12
CA GLY A 279 -2.64 18.38 -14.98
C GLY A 279 -4.06 18.94 -14.91
N ALA A 280 -4.42 19.66 -13.86
CA ALA A 280 -5.72 20.32 -13.77
C ALA A 280 -5.76 21.67 -14.51
N GLY A 281 -4.59 22.31 -14.71
CA GLY A 281 -4.47 23.58 -15.46
C GLY A 281 -4.46 23.41 -16.98
N GLU A 282 -4.15 22.22 -17.50
CA GLU A 282 -4.10 21.94 -18.95
C GLU A 282 -5.47 21.57 -19.56
N GLY A 283 -6.48 21.35 -18.75
CA GLY A 283 -7.83 20.96 -19.16
C GLY A 283 -8.92 22.03 -19.01
N GLY A 284 -8.53 23.30 -18.77
CA GLY A 284 -9.43 24.45 -18.58
C GLY A 284 -9.61 25.32 -19.83
#